data_fa0466b786541618b82988c68740ac0d
#
_entry.id   fa0466b786541618b82988c68740ac0d
#
_cell.length_a   1.000
_cell.length_b   1.000
_cell.length_c   1.000
_cell.angle_alpha   90.00
_cell.angle_beta   90.00
_cell.angle_gamma   90.00
#
_symmetry.space_group_name_H-M   'P 1'
#
loop_
_entity.id
_entity.type
_entity.pdbx_description
1 polymer ?
#
loop_
_entity_poly.entity_id
_entity_poly.type
_entity_poly.pdbx_seq_one_letter_code
_entity_poly.pdbx_strand_id
1 'polypeptide(L)'
;PPFTFKVMVVQTYWPGATAKEVSTLVTDRIEKELMTTGQYDKIMAYSRPGESMVTFVAKDSLTSAQIPDVWYNVRKKVNDIRHELPNGVQGPFFNDEFGDTFGNIYVLTGKDFDYALLKEYADRLQLQLQRVKDVSKVELIGLQDQKIWVEISNTKAVQLGIPVTAIQEALQKQNSMASAGFFETGTDRIQIRVSGHLQNIDEIKKTPLLVGDKTIQLGDVADVYRGFSQPAQPRMRFMGENGICIAVSMRKGGDIIALGKNLETEFAQLQKTLPLGMKLQKVSDQPVAVQRSIHEFVKVLAEAVIIVLLVSFFSLGFRTGLVVAFSIPLVLAMTFAGMSLFDVGLHKISLG
;
A
#
# COMPACT_ATOMS: atom_id res chain seq x y z
N PRO A 1 8.65 0.28 19.62
CA PRO A 1 9.04 1.69 19.57
C PRO A 1 8.66 2.29 18.22
N PRO A 2 8.26 3.56 18.16
CA PRO A 2 8.05 4.22 16.88
C PRO A 2 9.38 4.21 16.12
N PHE A 3 9.39 3.53 14.98
CA PHE A 3 10.55 3.44 14.11
C PHE A 3 10.28 4.28 12.86
N THR A 4 11.19 5.17 12.53
CA THR A 4 11.09 5.99 11.32
C THR A 4 12.08 5.46 10.30
N PHE A 5 11.57 4.89 9.22
CA PHE A 5 12.40 4.54 8.08
C PHE A 5 12.93 5.80 7.41
N LYS A 6 14.24 5.88 7.29
CA LYS A 6 14.95 7.02 6.69
C LYS A 6 15.27 6.75 5.21
N VAL A 7 14.33 6.12 4.52
CA VAL A 7 14.47 5.71 3.12
C VAL A 7 13.34 6.29 2.29
N MET A 8 13.66 6.83 1.12
CA MET A 8 12.71 7.21 0.09
C MET A 8 13.12 6.58 -1.23
N VAL A 9 12.17 6.00 -1.95
CA VAL A 9 12.37 5.48 -3.30
C VAL A 9 11.75 6.45 -4.30
N VAL A 10 12.53 6.81 -5.31
CA VAL A 10 12.10 7.62 -6.46
C VAL A 10 12.07 6.70 -7.66
N GLN A 11 10.89 6.46 -8.18
CA GLN A 11 10.67 5.57 -9.33
C GLN A 11 10.22 6.38 -10.54
N THR A 12 10.81 6.10 -11.69
CA THR A 12 10.53 6.82 -12.93
C THR A 12 10.43 5.82 -14.07
N TYR A 13 9.39 5.95 -14.89
CA TYR A 13 9.18 5.08 -16.05
C TYR A 13 9.43 5.84 -17.35
N TRP A 14 10.10 5.19 -18.28
CA TRP A 14 10.31 5.69 -19.64
C TRP A 14 10.09 4.58 -20.66
N PRO A 15 8.84 4.30 -21.03
CA PRO A 15 8.51 3.19 -21.93
C PRO A 15 9.26 3.28 -23.25
N GLY A 16 9.86 2.16 -23.68
CA GLY A 16 10.60 2.05 -24.92
C GLY A 16 12.09 2.42 -24.83
N ALA A 17 12.56 3.03 -23.73
CA ALA A 17 13.97 3.35 -23.54
C ALA A 17 14.79 2.12 -23.13
N THR A 18 16.04 2.07 -23.60
CA THR A 18 17.02 1.08 -23.17
C THR A 18 17.53 1.36 -21.75
N ALA A 19 18.09 0.35 -21.07
CA ALA A 19 18.65 0.54 -19.72
C ALA A 19 19.77 1.60 -19.70
N LYS A 20 20.56 1.72 -20.77
CA LYS A 20 21.62 2.72 -20.90
C LYS A 20 21.06 4.14 -21.02
N GLU A 21 20.03 4.34 -21.82
CA GLU A 21 19.35 5.63 -21.95
C GLU A 21 18.70 6.04 -20.62
N VAL A 22 17.99 5.12 -19.97
CA VAL A 22 17.40 5.35 -18.63
C VAL A 22 18.50 5.74 -17.64
N SER A 23 19.62 5.00 -17.61
CA SER A 23 20.74 5.28 -16.70
C SER A 23 21.32 6.69 -16.90
N THR A 24 21.57 7.07 -18.16
CA THR A 24 22.31 8.31 -18.48
C THR A 24 21.41 9.55 -18.44
N LEU A 25 20.16 9.42 -18.90
CA LEU A 25 19.28 10.57 -19.11
C LEU A 25 18.26 10.78 -17.99
N VAL A 26 17.99 9.75 -17.19
CA VAL A 26 17.02 9.82 -16.10
C VAL A 26 17.70 9.59 -14.75
N THR A 27 18.30 8.42 -14.56
CA THR A 27 18.85 8.02 -13.24
C THR A 27 19.98 8.94 -12.78
N ASP A 28 20.98 9.18 -13.61
CA ASP A 28 22.13 10.04 -13.30
C ASP A 28 21.72 11.49 -12.97
N ARG A 29 20.70 12.02 -13.64
CA ARG A 29 20.18 13.36 -13.35
C ARG A 29 19.50 13.43 -11.98
N ILE A 30 18.65 12.42 -11.68
CA ILE A 30 17.99 12.34 -10.38
C ILE A 30 19.01 12.15 -9.26
N GLU A 31 19.99 11.26 -9.43
CA GLU A 31 21.05 11.04 -8.43
C GLU A 31 21.85 12.32 -8.15
N LYS A 32 22.29 13.02 -9.19
CA LYS A 32 23.03 14.29 -9.05
C LYS A 32 22.23 15.33 -8.27
N GLU A 33 20.95 15.46 -8.59
CA GLU A 33 20.10 16.41 -7.87
C GLU A 33 19.86 16.00 -6.41
N LEU A 34 19.68 14.73 -6.14
CA LEU A 34 19.57 14.21 -4.78
C LEU A 34 20.82 14.44 -3.95
N MET A 35 22.02 14.34 -4.56
CA MET A 35 23.29 14.63 -3.88
C MET A 35 23.38 16.08 -3.41
N THR A 36 22.72 17.03 -4.11
CA THR A 36 22.73 18.44 -3.72
C THR A 36 21.99 18.70 -2.41
N THR A 37 21.17 17.77 -1.92
CA THR A 37 20.48 17.91 -0.64
C THR A 37 21.42 17.93 0.56
N GLY A 38 22.57 17.25 0.47
CA GLY A 38 23.55 17.10 1.55
C GLY A 38 23.04 16.30 2.77
N GLN A 39 21.83 15.78 2.73
CA GLN A 39 21.15 15.10 3.86
C GLN A 39 21.12 13.58 3.71
N TYR A 40 21.80 13.02 2.70
CA TYR A 40 21.89 11.58 2.47
C TYR A 40 23.08 10.94 3.17
N ASP A 41 22.89 9.70 3.61
CA ASP A 41 23.97 8.78 3.96
C ASP A 41 24.48 8.09 2.69
N LYS A 42 23.56 7.52 1.92
CA LYS A 42 23.85 6.91 0.63
C LYS A 42 22.71 7.06 -0.36
N ILE A 43 23.03 7.06 -1.64
CA ILE A 43 22.09 6.99 -2.74
C ILE A 43 22.44 5.74 -3.54
N MET A 44 21.46 4.90 -3.77
CA MET A 44 21.59 3.68 -4.55
C MET A 44 20.61 3.73 -5.70
N ALA A 45 21.04 3.36 -6.89
CA ALA A 45 20.13 3.31 -8.03
C ALA A 45 20.36 2.06 -8.88
N TYR A 46 19.32 1.68 -9.57
CA TYR A 46 19.45 0.78 -10.71
C TYR A 46 18.56 1.22 -11.86
N SER A 47 19.01 0.90 -13.07
CA SER A 47 18.30 1.20 -14.31
C SER A 47 18.08 -0.08 -15.08
N ARG A 48 16.86 -0.28 -15.53
CA ARG A 48 16.50 -1.36 -16.46
C ARG A 48 15.73 -0.79 -17.65
N PRO A 49 15.52 -1.55 -18.74
CA PRO A 49 14.76 -1.04 -19.87
C PRO A 49 13.41 -0.48 -19.42
N GLY A 50 13.16 0.79 -19.72
CA GLY A 50 11.92 1.47 -19.39
C GLY A 50 11.73 1.92 -17.94
N GLU A 51 12.69 1.69 -17.02
CA GLU A 51 12.51 2.02 -15.61
C GLU A 51 13.80 2.43 -14.91
N SER A 52 13.70 3.49 -14.12
CA SER A 52 14.72 3.96 -13.16
C SER A 52 14.16 3.84 -11.74
N MET A 53 14.97 3.33 -10.83
CA MET A 53 14.67 3.33 -9.40
C MET A 53 15.89 3.89 -8.66
N VAL A 54 15.67 4.98 -7.91
CA VAL A 54 16.70 5.63 -7.07
C VAL A 54 16.23 5.57 -5.62
N THR A 55 17.07 5.00 -4.76
CA THR A 55 16.83 4.88 -3.33
C THR A 55 17.68 5.88 -2.59
N PHE A 56 17.03 6.84 -1.94
CA PHE A 56 17.66 7.83 -1.08
C PHE A 56 17.60 7.36 0.36
N VAL A 57 18.74 7.23 1.02
CA VAL A 57 18.84 6.91 2.44
C VAL A 57 19.33 8.16 3.17
N ALA A 58 18.49 8.71 4.05
CA ALA A 58 18.86 9.90 4.83
C ALA A 58 19.85 9.55 5.94
N LYS A 59 20.64 10.56 6.38
CA LYS A 59 21.65 10.41 7.42
C LYS A 59 21.06 9.88 8.74
N ASP A 60 21.80 9.00 9.39
CA ASP A 60 21.42 8.44 10.70
C ASP A 60 21.35 9.49 11.82
N SER A 61 22.12 10.57 11.68
CA SER A 61 22.12 11.69 12.64
C SER A 61 20.82 12.49 12.67
N LEU A 62 19.97 12.37 11.64
CA LEU A 62 18.70 13.08 11.56
C LEU A 62 17.66 12.45 12.51
N THR A 63 16.95 13.27 13.25
CA THR A 63 15.86 12.83 14.12
C THR A 63 14.58 12.53 13.35
N SER A 64 13.69 11.72 13.92
CA SER A 64 12.39 11.41 13.30
C SER A 64 11.56 12.66 12.99
N ALA A 65 11.72 13.73 13.77
CA ALA A 65 11.03 15.00 13.54
C ALA A 65 11.54 15.75 12.30
N GLN A 66 12.80 15.55 11.91
CA GLN A 66 13.42 16.21 10.75
C GLN A 66 13.16 15.47 9.43
N ILE A 67 12.80 14.20 9.47
CA ILE A 67 12.62 13.39 8.28
C ILE A 67 11.54 13.93 7.32
N PRO A 68 10.38 14.43 7.77
CA PRO A 68 9.40 15.04 6.86
C PRO A 68 9.95 16.20 6.03
N ASP A 69 10.80 17.04 6.62
CA ASP A 69 11.45 18.18 5.93
C ASP A 69 12.45 17.67 4.88
N VAL A 70 13.18 16.60 5.19
CA VAL A 70 14.08 15.94 4.23
C VAL A 70 13.29 15.42 3.03
N TRP A 71 12.17 14.75 3.28
CA TRP A 71 11.30 14.22 2.22
C TRP A 71 10.68 15.34 1.37
N TYR A 72 10.31 16.44 1.98
CA TYR A 72 9.86 17.63 1.25
C TYR A 72 10.96 18.16 0.33
N ASN A 73 12.19 18.31 0.84
CA ASN A 73 13.33 18.79 0.05
C ASN A 73 13.67 17.86 -1.11
N VAL A 74 13.67 16.54 -0.87
CA VAL A 74 13.89 15.53 -1.93
C VAL A 74 12.83 15.68 -3.03
N ARG A 75 11.55 15.72 -2.68
CA ARG A 75 10.46 15.91 -3.65
C ARG A 75 10.60 17.21 -4.42
N LYS A 76 10.87 18.30 -3.74
CA LYS A 76 11.06 19.62 -4.36
C LYS A 76 12.16 19.58 -5.40
N LYS A 77 13.36 19.15 -5.02
CA LYS A 77 14.52 19.13 -5.90
C LYS A 77 14.34 18.25 -7.12
N VAL A 78 13.82 17.05 -6.94
CA VAL A 78 13.55 16.15 -8.07
C VAL A 78 12.44 16.69 -8.98
N ASN A 79 11.43 17.36 -8.44
CA ASN A 79 10.38 18.00 -9.24
C ASN A 79 10.93 19.23 -9.99
N ASP A 80 11.88 19.95 -9.43
CA ASP A 80 12.49 21.12 -10.09
C ASP A 80 13.18 20.75 -11.40
N ILE A 81 13.82 19.56 -11.48
CA ILE A 81 14.46 19.06 -12.70
C ILE A 81 13.53 18.26 -13.63
N ARG A 82 12.25 18.11 -13.28
CA ARG A 82 11.32 17.28 -14.07
C ARG A 82 11.24 17.70 -15.54
N HIS A 83 11.35 18.99 -15.82
CA HIS A 83 11.30 19.55 -17.16
C HIS A 83 12.59 19.26 -17.98
N GLU A 84 13.66 18.84 -17.32
CA GLU A 84 14.91 18.46 -17.96
C GLU A 84 14.95 16.97 -18.35
N LEU A 85 13.99 16.18 -17.85
CA LEU A 85 13.89 14.78 -18.19
C LEU A 85 13.35 14.61 -19.64
N PRO A 86 13.71 13.52 -20.32
CA PRO A 86 13.28 13.27 -21.68
C PRO A 86 11.76 13.24 -21.84
N ASN A 87 11.28 13.62 -23.04
CA ASN A 87 9.87 13.51 -23.37
C ASN A 87 9.37 12.06 -23.29
N GLY A 88 8.16 11.85 -22.77
CA GLY A 88 7.58 10.53 -22.57
C GLY A 88 7.93 9.86 -21.24
N VAL A 89 8.75 10.50 -20.42
CA VAL A 89 9.01 10.05 -19.04
C VAL A 89 7.77 10.24 -18.17
N GLN A 90 7.40 9.17 -17.45
CA GLN A 90 6.30 9.15 -16.49
C GLN A 90 6.86 9.17 -15.06
N GLY A 91 6.34 10.05 -14.23
CA GLY A 91 6.87 10.30 -12.89
C GLY A 91 7.70 11.59 -12.85
N PRO A 92 8.67 11.71 -11.91
CA PRO A 92 9.05 10.79 -10.82
C PRO A 92 7.93 10.51 -9.82
N PHE A 93 7.84 9.26 -9.36
CA PHE A 93 6.93 8.83 -8.29
C PHE A 93 7.76 8.59 -7.01
N PHE A 94 7.25 9.08 -5.89
CA PHE A 94 7.95 9.01 -4.61
C PHE A 94 7.25 8.04 -3.66
N ASN A 95 8.03 7.16 -3.05
CA ASN A 95 7.55 6.28 -2.00
C ASN A 95 8.47 6.43 -0.77
N ASP A 96 7.92 6.90 0.34
CA ASP A 96 8.55 7.03 1.65
C ASP A 96 7.71 6.35 2.76
N GLU A 97 6.67 5.61 2.37
CA GLU A 97 5.74 4.94 3.28
C GLU A 97 6.21 3.52 3.65
N PHE A 98 7.46 3.39 4.08
CA PHE A 98 8.01 2.11 4.56
C PHE A 98 7.77 1.86 6.05
N GLY A 99 7.23 2.84 6.77
CA GLY A 99 6.99 2.77 8.21
C GLY A 99 5.68 2.10 8.61
N ASP A 100 4.81 1.82 7.65
CA ASP A 100 3.53 1.18 7.92
C ASP A 100 3.75 -0.32 8.19
N THR A 101 3.71 -0.67 9.47
CA THR A 101 3.77 -2.08 9.87
C THR A 101 2.35 -2.65 9.90
N PHE A 102 2.06 -3.59 9.02
CA PHE A 102 0.78 -4.27 8.98
C PHE A 102 0.79 -5.44 9.98
N GLY A 103 0.42 -5.13 11.22
CA GLY A 103 0.39 -6.11 12.30
C GLY A 103 -0.80 -7.07 12.24
N ASN A 104 -1.88 -6.65 11.62
CA ASN A 104 -3.10 -7.43 11.43
C ASN A 104 -3.31 -7.69 9.95
N ILE A 105 -3.22 -8.95 9.54
CA ILE A 105 -3.38 -9.36 8.16
C ILE A 105 -4.55 -10.33 8.06
N TYR A 106 -5.49 -9.99 7.21
CA TYR A 106 -6.65 -10.80 6.87
C TYR A 106 -6.59 -11.19 5.39
N VAL A 107 -7.31 -12.22 5.03
CA VAL A 107 -7.48 -12.63 3.64
C VAL A 107 -8.96 -12.87 3.36
N LEU A 108 -9.44 -12.28 2.29
CA LEU A 108 -10.76 -12.58 1.73
C LEU A 108 -10.59 -13.62 0.63
N THR A 109 -11.20 -14.79 0.82
CA THR A 109 -11.22 -15.88 -0.18
C THR A 109 -12.66 -16.20 -0.58
N GLY A 110 -12.81 -16.79 -1.78
CA GLY A 110 -14.11 -17.24 -2.28
C GLY A 110 -13.91 -18.02 -3.56
N LYS A 111 -13.86 -19.36 -3.45
CA LYS A 111 -13.49 -20.28 -4.54
C LYS A 111 -14.40 -20.18 -5.77
N ASP A 112 -15.68 -19.95 -5.54
CA ASP A 112 -16.71 -19.95 -6.58
C ASP A 112 -17.08 -18.53 -7.06
N PHE A 113 -16.33 -17.52 -6.62
CA PHE A 113 -16.58 -16.13 -6.98
C PHE A 113 -15.55 -15.60 -7.96
N ASP A 114 -16.01 -14.80 -8.91
CA ASP A 114 -15.12 -14.05 -9.78
C ASP A 114 -14.24 -13.10 -8.98
N TYR A 115 -12.99 -12.94 -9.41
CA TYR A 115 -12.02 -12.09 -8.76
C TYR A 115 -12.46 -10.61 -8.71
N ALA A 116 -13.20 -10.15 -9.72
CA ALA A 116 -13.76 -8.79 -9.73
C ALA A 116 -14.77 -8.57 -8.60
N LEU A 117 -15.61 -9.58 -8.32
CA LEU A 117 -16.57 -9.53 -7.21
C LEU A 117 -15.85 -9.61 -5.86
N LEU A 118 -14.81 -10.45 -5.74
CA LEU A 118 -13.96 -10.47 -4.54
C LEU A 118 -13.34 -9.10 -4.26
N LYS A 119 -12.87 -8.40 -5.31
CA LYS A 119 -12.33 -7.06 -5.18
C LYS A 119 -13.37 -6.05 -4.69
N GLU A 120 -14.59 -6.10 -5.21
CA GLU A 120 -15.67 -5.21 -4.77
C GLU A 120 -15.96 -5.37 -3.27
N TYR A 121 -16.02 -6.61 -2.78
CA TYR A 121 -16.18 -6.87 -1.34
C TYR A 121 -14.94 -6.45 -0.54
N ALA A 122 -13.74 -6.68 -1.04
CA ALA A 122 -12.50 -6.22 -0.40
C ALA A 122 -12.45 -4.70 -0.26
N ASP A 123 -12.84 -3.96 -1.29
CA ASP A 123 -12.94 -2.49 -1.27
C ASP A 123 -13.95 -2.01 -0.19
N ARG A 124 -15.09 -2.68 -0.07
CA ARG A 124 -16.09 -2.38 0.99
C ARG A 124 -15.53 -2.66 2.38
N LEU A 125 -14.87 -3.80 2.56
CA LEU A 125 -14.22 -4.17 3.83
C LEU A 125 -13.12 -3.18 4.20
N GLN A 126 -12.32 -2.74 3.24
CA GLN A 126 -11.29 -1.71 3.44
C GLN A 126 -11.89 -0.43 4.02
N LEU A 127 -12.96 0.08 3.42
CA LEU A 127 -13.63 1.30 3.88
C LEU A 127 -14.22 1.16 5.30
N GLN A 128 -14.74 0.00 5.64
CA GLN A 128 -15.30 -0.26 6.97
C GLN A 128 -14.19 -0.39 8.03
N LEU A 129 -13.15 -1.17 7.74
CA LEU A 129 -12.01 -1.34 8.63
C LEU A 129 -11.22 -0.04 8.84
N GLN A 130 -11.16 0.85 7.83
CA GLN A 130 -10.52 2.16 7.97
C GLN A 130 -11.17 3.06 9.03
N ARG A 131 -12.44 2.82 9.36
CA ARG A 131 -13.20 3.58 10.38
C ARG A 131 -12.98 3.07 11.79
N VAL A 132 -12.37 1.90 11.95
CA VAL A 132 -12.11 1.32 13.26
C VAL A 132 -11.12 2.20 14.02
N LYS A 133 -11.40 2.43 15.29
CA LYS A 133 -10.55 3.25 16.15
C LYS A 133 -9.11 2.70 16.19
N ASP A 134 -8.13 3.58 16.11
CA ASP A 134 -6.69 3.33 16.10
C ASP A 134 -6.14 2.64 14.85
N VAL A 135 -6.97 2.44 13.81
CA VAL A 135 -6.49 2.10 12.48
C VAL A 135 -5.86 3.34 11.83
N SER A 136 -4.66 3.19 11.27
CA SER A 136 -3.98 4.21 10.47
C SER A 136 -4.28 4.04 8.99
N LYS A 137 -4.00 2.84 8.48
CA LYS A 137 -4.12 2.51 7.06
C LYS A 137 -4.63 1.09 6.88
N VAL A 138 -5.45 0.90 5.88
CA VAL A 138 -5.85 -0.43 5.40
C VAL A 138 -5.44 -0.54 3.94
N GLU A 139 -4.63 -1.54 3.62
CA GLU A 139 -4.11 -1.78 2.28
C GLU A 139 -4.60 -3.12 1.73
N LEU A 140 -4.98 -3.12 0.46
CA LEU A 140 -5.35 -4.33 -0.26
C LEU A 140 -4.16 -4.81 -1.08
N ILE A 141 -3.72 -6.04 -0.84
CA ILE A 141 -2.55 -6.63 -1.49
C ILE A 141 -2.98 -7.84 -2.31
N GLY A 142 -2.37 -8.01 -3.47
CA GLY A 142 -2.67 -9.10 -4.40
C GLY A 142 -3.80 -8.77 -5.37
N LEU A 143 -4.21 -7.51 -5.46
CA LEU A 143 -5.18 -7.06 -6.44
C LEU A 143 -4.68 -7.30 -7.87
N GLN A 144 -5.63 -7.60 -8.76
CA GLN A 144 -5.37 -7.68 -10.19
C GLN A 144 -6.17 -6.59 -10.90
N ASP A 145 -5.49 -5.78 -11.69
CA ASP A 145 -6.17 -4.72 -12.44
C ASP A 145 -7.04 -5.31 -13.53
N GLN A 146 -8.31 -5.00 -13.48
CA GLN A 146 -9.25 -5.35 -14.54
C GLN A 146 -9.05 -4.38 -15.71
N LYS A 147 -8.92 -4.94 -16.91
CA LYS A 147 -8.74 -4.20 -18.17
C LYS A 147 -9.75 -4.66 -19.20
N ILE A 148 -10.01 -3.78 -20.15
CA ILE A 148 -10.75 -4.14 -21.35
C ILE A 148 -9.71 -4.47 -22.43
N TRP A 149 -9.75 -5.68 -22.90
CA TRP A 149 -8.90 -6.16 -23.99
C TRP A 149 -9.62 -5.93 -25.32
N VAL A 150 -8.87 -5.39 -26.28
CA VAL A 150 -9.31 -5.23 -27.66
C VAL A 150 -8.33 -6.02 -28.52
N GLU A 151 -8.67 -7.25 -28.82
CA GLU A 151 -7.84 -8.15 -29.61
C GLU A 151 -8.21 -8.02 -31.09
N ILE A 152 -7.30 -7.45 -31.86
CA ILE A 152 -7.52 -7.17 -33.27
C ILE A 152 -7.18 -8.42 -34.09
N SER A 153 -8.10 -8.85 -34.93
CA SER A 153 -7.82 -9.89 -35.93
C SER A 153 -6.98 -9.30 -37.06
N ASN A 154 -5.69 -9.63 -37.11
CA ASN A 154 -4.79 -9.18 -38.18
C ASN A 154 -5.30 -9.53 -39.57
N THR A 155 -5.91 -10.71 -39.72
CA THR A 155 -6.46 -11.15 -41.00
C THR A 155 -7.60 -10.25 -41.47
N LYS A 156 -8.54 -9.94 -40.56
CA LYS A 156 -9.66 -9.04 -40.88
C LYS A 156 -9.20 -7.60 -41.11
N ALA A 157 -8.26 -7.12 -40.27
CA ALA A 157 -7.73 -5.77 -40.41
C ALA A 157 -7.03 -5.55 -41.75
N VAL A 158 -6.21 -6.53 -42.19
CA VAL A 158 -5.54 -6.50 -43.51
C VAL A 158 -6.53 -6.58 -44.64
N GLN A 159 -7.51 -7.48 -44.58
CA GLN A 159 -8.55 -7.62 -45.60
C GLN A 159 -9.38 -6.35 -45.80
N LEU A 160 -9.61 -5.63 -44.74
CA LEU A 160 -10.39 -4.38 -44.74
C LEU A 160 -9.52 -3.12 -44.94
N GLY A 161 -8.18 -3.27 -44.95
CA GLY A 161 -7.24 -2.16 -45.12
C GLY A 161 -7.18 -1.22 -43.95
N ILE A 162 -7.43 -1.71 -42.72
CA ILE A 162 -7.48 -0.92 -41.50
C ILE A 162 -6.12 -0.92 -40.79
N PRO A 163 -5.42 0.19 -40.70
CA PRO A 163 -4.21 0.28 -39.90
C PRO A 163 -4.55 0.27 -38.40
N VAL A 164 -3.74 -0.39 -37.58
CA VAL A 164 -3.92 -0.47 -36.11
C VAL A 164 -3.97 0.94 -35.47
N THR A 165 -3.24 1.89 -36.05
CA THR A 165 -3.23 3.30 -35.63
C THR A 165 -4.60 3.95 -35.73
N ALA A 166 -5.38 3.64 -36.77
CA ALA A 166 -6.74 4.17 -36.92
C ALA A 166 -7.68 3.68 -35.81
N ILE A 167 -7.50 2.45 -35.34
CA ILE A 167 -8.26 1.89 -34.21
C ILE A 167 -7.89 2.62 -32.94
N GLN A 168 -6.59 2.85 -32.68
CA GLN A 168 -6.11 3.59 -31.51
C GLN A 168 -6.64 5.03 -31.49
N GLU A 169 -6.58 5.71 -32.62
CA GLU A 169 -7.10 7.09 -32.75
C GLU A 169 -8.61 7.15 -32.54
N ALA A 170 -9.36 6.20 -33.07
CA ALA A 170 -10.82 6.15 -32.88
C ALA A 170 -11.18 5.94 -31.39
N LEU A 171 -10.51 5.01 -30.71
CA LEU A 171 -10.70 4.78 -29.28
C LEU A 171 -10.30 5.99 -28.44
N GLN A 172 -9.19 6.66 -28.76
CA GLN A 172 -8.75 7.88 -28.07
C GLN A 172 -9.75 9.02 -28.25
N LYS A 173 -10.22 9.25 -29.47
CA LYS A 173 -11.24 10.28 -29.76
C LYS A 173 -12.54 10.02 -29.02
N GLN A 174 -12.98 8.77 -28.96
CA GLN A 174 -14.22 8.41 -28.30
C GLN A 174 -14.12 8.43 -26.77
N ASN A 175 -12.93 8.19 -26.21
CA ASN A 175 -12.68 8.23 -24.78
C ASN A 175 -12.23 9.61 -24.28
N SER A 176 -12.21 10.64 -25.14
CA SER A 176 -11.89 12.00 -24.74
C SER A 176 -13.12 12.69 -24.19
N MET A 177 -13.04 13.17 -22.93
CA MET A 177 -14.03 14.09 -22.38
C MET A 177 -13.71 15.50 -22.87
N ALA A 178 -14.46 15.99 -23.85
CA ALA A 178 -14.42 17.40 -24.20
C ALA A 178 -15.38 18.16 -23.28
N SER A 179 -14.84 19.16 -22.55
CA SER A 179 -15.70 20.13 -21.87
C SER A 179 -16.37 21.01 -22.92
N ALA A 180 -17.67 20.81 -23.14
CA ALA A 180 -18.46 21.60 -24.08
C ALA A 180 -18.93 22.95 -23.50
N GLY A 181 -18.43 23.31 -22.28
CA GLY A 181 -18.82 24.54 -21.61
C GLY A 181 -20.14 24.46 -20.88
N PHE A 182 -20.73 25.58 -20.58
CA PHE A 182 -22.04 25.68 -19.93
C PHE A 182 -22.89 26.70 -20.65
N PHE A 183 -24.19 26.49 -20.63
CA PHE A 183 -25.17 27.43 -21.11
C PHE A 183 -25.86 28.08 -19.90
N GLU A 184 -25.82 29.39 -19.82
CA GLU A 184 -26.50 30.16 -18.77
C GLU A 184 -27.83 30.68 -19.30
N THR A 185 -28.89 30.35 -18.63
CA THR A 185 -30.19 31.02 -18.75
C THR A 185 -30.32 32.02 -17.60
N GLY A 186 -31.27 32.93 -17.65
CA GLY A 186 -31.47 33.93 -16.59
C GLY A 186 -31.71 33.36 -15.19
N THR A 187 -31.97 32.06 -15.04
CA THR A 187 -32.27 31.36 -13.77
C THR A 187 -31.40 30.13 -13.53
N ASP A 188 -30.84 29.51 -14.58
CA ASP A 188 -30.14 28.23 -14.45
C ASP A 188 -28.84 28.19 -15.24
N ARG A 189 -27.84 27.49 -14.67
CA ARG A 189 -26.59 27.19 -15.32
C ARG A 189 -26.56 25.70 -15.70
N ILE A 190 -26.74 25.42 -16.98
CA ILE A 190 -26.79 24.06 -17.52
C ILE A 190 -25.42 23.70 -18.07
N GLN A 191 -24.78 22.71 -17.46
CA GLN A 191 -23.52 22.19 -17.95
C GLN A 191 -23.76 21.25 -19.14
N ILE A 192 -23.21 21.59 -20.30
CA ILE A 192 -23.27 20.72 -21.46
C ILE A 192 -22.11 19.72 -21.35
N ARG A 193 -22.44 18.44 -21.21
CA ARG A 193 -21.48 17.34 -21.27
C ARG A 193 -21.61 16.64 -22.62
N VAL A 194 -20.52 16.57 -23.36
CA VAL A 194 -20.40 15.59 -24.44
C VAL A 194 -19.95 14.30 -23.77
N SER A 195 -20.86 13.36 -23.57
CA SER A 195 -20.57 12.05 -23.02
C SER A 195 -19.94 11.18 -24.11
N GLY A 196 -18.60 11.18 -24.16
CA GLY A 196 -17.82 10.26 -24.98
C GLY A 196 -17.16 9.13 -24.18
N HIS A 197 -17.56 8.92 -22.93
CA HIS A 197 -16.93 7.93 -22.09
C HIS A 197 -17.49 6.54 -22.40
N LEU A 198 -16.59 5.64 -22.83
CA LEU A 198 -16.93 4.24 -23.06
C LEU A 198 -17.16 3.54 -21.70
N GLN A 199 -18.41 3.26 -21.35
CA GLN A 199 -18.78 2.73 -20.04
C GLN A 199 -18.93 1.20 -20.05
N ASN A 200 -19.24 0.62 -21.19
CA ASN A 200 -19.46 -0.83 -21.30
C ASN A 200 -18.86 -1.42 -22.58
N ILE A 201 -18.73 -2.74 -22.61
CA ILE A 201 -18.15 -3.49 -23.73
C ILE A 201 -18.94 -3.29 -25.01
N ASP A 202 -20.27 -3.21 -24.93
CA ASP A 202 -21.13 -3.09 -26.11
C ASP A 202 -20.98 -1.71 -26.78
N GLU A 203 -20.75 -0.65 -26.01
CA GLU A 203 -20.42 0.67 -26.54
C GLU A 203 -19.06 0.67 -27.23
N ILE A 204 -18.06 -0.01 -26.65
CA ILE A 204 -16.74 -0.13 -27.26
C ILE A 204 -16.82 -0.90 -28.57
N LYS A 205 -17.58 -2.00 -28.63
CA LYS A 205 -17.81 -2.78 -29.86
C LYS A 205 -18.46 -1.94 -30.98
N LYS A 206 -19.34 -1.01 -30.61
CA LYS A 206 -20.04 -0.12 -31.54
C LYS A 206 -19.22 1.09 -31.98
N THR A 207 -18.00 1.27 -31.47
CA THR A 207 -17.11 2.38 -31.86
C THR A 207 -16.94 2.40 -33.38
N PRO A 208 -17.29 3.50 -34.06
CA PRO A 208 -17.19 3.59 -35.51
C PRO A 208 -15.72 3.75 -35.94
N LEU A 209 -15.30 2.91 -36.88
CA LEU A 209 -14.02 2.99 -37.56
C LEU A 209 -14.26 3.48 -39.01
N LEU A 210 -13.59 4.55 -39.38
CA LEU A 210 -13.65 5.09 -40.76
C LEU A 210 -12.62 4.32 -41.62
N VAL A 211 -13.07 3.66 -42.64
CA VAL A 211 -12.23 2.91 -43.58
C VAL A 211 -12.55 3.36 -44.99
N GLY A 212 -11.74 4.30 -45.56
CA GLY A 212 -12.06 4.96 -46.81
C GLY A 212 -13.38 5.71 -46.64
N ASP A 213 -14.37 5.42 -47.51
CA ASP A 213 -15.71 6.03 -47.50
C ASP A 213 -16.75 5.20 -46.68
N LYS A 214 -16.32 4.11 -46.00
CA LYS A 214 -17.21 3.22 -45.26
C LYS A 214 -16.95 3.33 -43.75
N THR A 215 -18.02 3.28 -42.98
CA THR A 215 -17.94 3.18 -41.52
C THR A 215 -18.29 1.73 -41.12
N ILE A 216 -17.40 1.11 -40.38
CA ILE A 216 -17.59 -0.23 -39.78
C ILE A 216 -17.50 -0.12 -38.26
N GLN A 217 -17.96 -1.13 -37.54
CA GLN A 217 -17.86 -1.17 -36.08
C GLN A 217 -16.57 -1.87 -35.64
N LEU A 218 -15.99 -1.42 -34.51
CA LEU A 218 -14.80 -2.05 -33.95
C LEU A 218 -15.02 -3.56 -33.70
N GLY A 219 -16.21 -3.95 -33.25
CA GLY A 219 -16.57 -5.35 -33.02
C GLY A 219 -16.54 -6.26 -34.26
N ASP A 220 -16.54 -5.68 -35.48
CA ASP A 220 -16.43 -6.46 -36.71
C ASP A 220 -14.99 -6.94 -36.95
N VAL A 221 -14.00 -6.23 -36.42
CA VAL A 221 -12.56 -6.49 -36.63
C VAL A 221 -11.79 -6.87 -35.37
N ALA A 222 -12.38 -6.66 -34.18
CA ALA A 222 -11.74 -6.94 -32.91
C ALA A 222 -12.70 -7.66 -31.96
N ASP A 223 -12.13 -8.58 -31.16
CA ASP A 223 -12.81 -9.15 -30.02
C ASP A 223 -12.59 -8.27 -28.80
N VAL A 224 -13.69 -7.82 -28.18
CA VAL A 224 -13.65 -6.93 -27.00
C VAL A 224 -14.21 -7.67 -25.82
N TYR A 225 -13.40 -7.81 -24.76
CA TYR A 225 -13.78 -8.50 -23.52
C TYR A 225 -13.09 -7.90 -22.27
N ARG A 226 -13.65 -8.20 -21.10
CA ARG A 226 -13.00 -7.87 -19.84
C ARG A 226 -12.05 -8.97 -19.43
N GLY A 227 -10.88 -8.60 -18.97
CA GLY A 227 -9.86 -9.51 -18.47
C GLY A 227 -8.99 -8.82 -17.43
N PHE A 228 -7.99 -9.52 -16.93
CA PHE A 228 -7.01 -8.96 -15.99
C PHE A 228 -5.71 -8.65 -16.72
N SER A 229 -4.86 -7.82 -16.09
CA SER A 229 -3.53 -7.48 -16.60
C SER A 229 -2.72 -8.74 -16.93
N GLN A 230 -2.03 -8.72 -18.07
CA GLN A 230 -1.04 -9.72 -18.47
C GLN A 230 0.29 -9.01 -18.77
N PRO A 231 1.40 -9.45 -18.15
CA PRO A 231 1.51 -10.52 -17.15
C PRO A 231 0.74 -10.19 -15.87
N ALA A 232 0.29 -11.23 -15.16
CA ALA A 232 -0.45 -11.08 -13.92
C ALA A 232 0.42 -10.38 -12.86
N GLN A 233 -0.18 -9.44 -12.13
CA GLN A 233 0.45 -8.82 -10.96
C GLN A 233 0.63 -9.84 -9.83
N PRO A 234 1.51 -9.57 -8.84
CA PRO A 234 1.69 -10.45 -7.70
C PRO A 234 0.35 -10.81 -7.05
N ARG A 235 0.09 -12.12 -6.90
CA ARG A 235 -1.17 -12.64 -6.36
C ARG A 235 -1.00 -13.09 -4.92
N MET A 236 -2.04 -12.89 -4.12
CA MET A 236 -2.17 -13.51 -2.81
C MET A 236 -2.86 -14.87 -2.94
N ARG A 237 -2.28 -15.89 -2.27
CA ARG A 237 -2.92 -17.20 -2.11
C ARG A 237 -2.94 -17.59 -0.65
N PHE A 238 -4.04 -18.16 -0.23
CA PHE A 238 -4.21 -18.68 1.12
C PHE A 238 -4.83 -20.07 1.06
N MET A 239 -4.17 -21.05 1.70
CA MET A 239 -4.59 -22.47 1.67
C MET A 239 -4.85 -23.02 0.25
N GLY A 240 -4.06 -22.54 -0.74
CA GLY A 240 -4.20 -22.97 -2.14
C GLY A 240 -5.25 -22.19 -2.95
N GLU A 241 -6.09 -21.38 -2.32
CA GLU A 241 -7.10 -20.55 -2.98
C GLU A 241 -6.56 -19.16 -3.29
N ASN A 242 -7.03 -18.55 -4.38
CA ASN A 242 -6.77 -17.14 -4.65
C ASN A 242 -7.55 -16.28 -3.65
N GLY A 243 -6.93 -15.24 -3.15
CA GLY A 243 -7.56 -14.33 -2.22
C GLY A 243 -7.02 -12.90 -2.36
N ILE A 244 -7.65 -11.98 -1.67
CA ILE A 244 -7.21 -10.61 -1.54
C ILE A 244 -6.80 -10.40 -0.09
N CYS A 245 -5.54 -9.98 0.11
CA CYS A 245 -5.04 -9.64 1.43
C CYS A 245 -5.54 -8.26 1.84
N ILE A 246 -6.02 -8.16 3.07
CA ILE A 246 -6.43 -6.92 3.73
C ILE A 246 -5.48 -6.70 4.89
N ALA A 247 -4.54 -5.79 4.71
CA ALA A 247 -3.49 -5.50 5.67
C ALA A 247 -3.85 -4.22 6.45
N VAL A 248 -3.87 -4.33 7.78
CA VAL A 248 -4.27 -3.22 8.67
C VAL A 248 -3.08 -2.77 9.48
N SER A 249 -2.75 -1.48 9.40
CA SER A 249 -1.72 -0.85 10.22
C SER A 249 -2.34 -0.03 11.35
N MET A 250 -1.63 0.02 12.48
CA MET A 250 -2.02 0.77 13.66
C MET A 250 -1.49 2.20 13.60
N ARG A 251 -2.26 3.15 14.11
CA ARG A 251 -1.82 4.53 14.30
C ARG A 251 -0.64 4.61 15.30
N LYS A 252 0.31 5.46 15.02
CA LYS A 252 1.44 5.73 15.93
C LYS A 252 0.91 6.14 17.31
N GLY A 253 1.42 5.51 18.36
CA GLY A 253 0.97 5.73 19.74
C GLY A 253 -0.35 5.03 20.11
N GLY A 254 -0.95 4.23 19.23
CA GLY A 254 -2.15 3.44 19.54
C GLY A 254 -1.85 2.23 20.43
N ASP A 255 -2.92 1.69 21.03
CA ASP A 255 -2.88 0.44 21.79
C ASP A 255 -3.23 -0.75 20.89
N ILE A 256 -2.23 -1.60 20.63
CA ILE A 256 -2.39 -2.76 19.75
C ILE A 256 -3.39 -3.78 20.29
N ILE A 257 -3.53 -3.92 21.61
CA ILE A 257 -4.46 -4.88 22.25
C ILE A 257 -5.90 -4.36 22.12
N ALA A 258 -6.09 -3.05 22.36
CA ALA A 258 -7.38 -2.39 22.16
C ALA A 258 -7.80 -2.43 20.68
N LEU A 259 -6.87 -2.13 19.76
CA LEU A 259 -7.11 -2.26 18.32
C LEU A 259 -7.54 -3.69 17.95
N GLY A 260 -6.85 -4.71 18.47
CA GLY A 260 -7.20 -6.11 18.23
C GLY A 260 -8.64 -6.44 18.60
N LYS A 261 -9.09 -6.01 19.79
CA LYS A 261 -10.48 -6.19 20.25
C LYS A 261 -11.50 -5.48 19.36
N ASN A 262 -11.18 -4.24 18.96
CA ASN A 262 -12.05 -3.46 18.07
C ASN A 262 -12.18 -4.13 16.70
N LEU A 263 -11.04 -4.60 16.15
CA LEU A 263 -11.01 -5.32 14.88
C LEU A 263 -11.77 -6.66 14.96
N GLU A 264 -11.68 -7.40 16.06
CA GLU A 264 -12.44 -8.64 16.26
C GLU A 264 -13.94 -8.40 16.25
N THR A 265 -14.38 -7.35 16.93
CA THR A 265 -15.79 -7.00 16.98
C THR A 265 -16.32 -6.64 15.58
N GLU A 266 -15.58 -5.79 14.86
CA GLU A 266 -15.94 -5.40 13.51
C GLU A 266 -15.87 -6.59 12.54
N PHE A 267 -14.85 -7.41 12.65
CA PHE A 267 -14.68 -8.62 11.85
C PHE A 267 -15.86 -9.58 11.96
N ALA A 268 -16.36 -9.81 13.19
CA ALA A 268 -17.51 -10.66 13.42
C ALA A 268 -18.81 -10.10 12.78
N GLN A 269 -18.92 -8.79 12.68
CA GLN A 269 -20.03 -8.14 11.98
C GLN A 269 -19.89 -8.26 10.46
N LEU A 270 -18.69 -7.96 9.96
CA LEU A 270 -18.36 -8.01 8.54
C LEU A 270 -18.54 -9.40 7.94
N GLN A 271 -18.14 -10.44 8.67
CA GLN A 271 -18.32 -11.83 8.23
C GLN A 271 -19.78 -12.18 7.97
N LYS A 272 -20.72 -11.58 8.69
CA LYS A 272 -22.18 -11.81 8.49
C LYS A 272 -22.72 -11.11 7.24
N THR A 273 -22.04 -10.10 6.75
CA THR A 273 -22.45 -9.35 5.54
C THR A 273 -21.91 -9.96 4.25
N LEU A 274 -20.97 -10.91 4.36
CA LEU A 274 -20.41 -11.59 3.20
C LEU A 274 -21.36 -12.64 2.64
N PRO A 275 -21.40 -12.84 1.31
CA PRO A 275 -22.13 -13.92 0.68
C PRO A 275 -21.68 -15.29 1.19
N LEU A 276 -22.58 -16.26 1.15
CA LEU A 276 -22.24 -17.66 1.44
C LEU A 276 -21.15 -18.14 0.47
N GLY A 277 -20.07 -18.69 1.02
CA GLY A 277 -18.89 -19.13 0.24
C GLY A 277 -17.74 -18.15 0.25
N MET A 278 -17.95 -16.86 0.56
CA MET A 278 -16.85 -15.93 0.86
C MET A 278 -16.44 -16.06 2.32
N LYS A 279 -15.13 -16.11 2.55
CA LYS A 279 -14.56 -16.24 3.88
C LYS A 279 -13.52 -15.15 4.12
N LEU A 280 -13.68 -14.45 5.23
CA LEU A 280 -12.67 -13.53 5.73
C LEU A 280 -11.92 -14.24 6.87
N GLN A 281 -10.61 -14.43 6.72
CA GLN A 281 -9.79 -15.24 7.62
C GLN A 281 -8.59 -14.45 8.10
N LYS A 282 -8.15 -14.69 9.34
CA LYS A 282 -6.92 -14.09 9.90
C LYS A 282 -5.70 -14.85 9.39
N VAL A 283 -4.69 -14.12 8.94
CA VAL A 283 -3.37 -14.63 8.56
C VAL A 283 -2.32 -14.29 9.61
N SER A 284 -2.35 -13.05 10.11
CA SER A 284 -1.47 -12.57 11.17
C SER A 284 -2.26 -11.76 12.18
N ASP A 285 -1.98 -11.98 13.47
CA ASP A 285 -2.64 -11.35 14.61
C ASP A 285 -1.58 -10.88 15.61
N GLN A 286 -1.07 -9.67 15.38
CA GLN A 286 -0.05 -9.07 16.24
C GLN A 286 -0.57 -8.82 17.68
N PRO A 287 -1.81 -8.37 17.91
CA PRO A 287 -2.39 -8.25 19.25
C PRO A 287 -2.23 -9.52 20.10
N VAL A 288 -2.55 -10.70 19.54
CA VAL A 288 -2.42 -11.98 20.22
C VAL A 288 -0.94 -12.31 20.51
N ALA A 289 -0.05 -12.04 19.56
CA ALA A 289 1.39 -12.25 19.76
C ALA A 289 1.95 -11.34 20.87
N VAL A 290 1.53 -10.08 20.91
CA VAL A 290 1.93 -9.12 21.97
C VAL A 290 1.37 -9.56 23.32
N GLN A 291 0.10 -9.93 23.40
CA GLN A 291 -0.52 -10.38 24.64
C GLN A 291 0.17 -11.64 25.20
N ARG A 292 0.53 -12.59 24.34
CA ARG A 292 1.30 -13.79 24.72
C ARG A 292 2.69 -13.39 25.26
N SER A 293 3.40 -12.50 24.60
CA SER A 293 4.72 -12.04 25.03
C SER A 293 4.67 -11.34 26.39
N ILE A 294 3.65 -10.51 26.64
CA ILE A 294 3.45 -9.86 27.96
C ILE A 294 3.17 -10.91 29.02
N HIS A 295 2.30 -11.89 28.73
CA HIS A 295 1.99 -12.96 29.69
C HIS A 295 3.22 -13.81 30.03
N GLU A 296 4.01 -14.19 29.03
CA GLU A 296 5.28 -14.92 29.23
C GLU A 296 6.27 -14.10 30.05
N PHE A 297 6.41 -12.80 29.79
CA PHE A 297 7.27 -11.91 30.55
C PHE A 297 6.84 -11.87 32.04
N VAL A 298 5.56 -11.62 32.32
CA VAL A 298 5.03 -11.55 33.68
C VAL A 298 5.23 -12.88 34.41
N LYS A 299 5.04 -14.01 33.72
CA LYS A 299 5.25 -15.33 34.26
C LYS A 299 6.73 -15.55 34.63
N VAL A 300 7.66 -15.30 33.73
CA VAL A 300 9.11 -15.45 33.95
C VAL A 300 9.59 -14.52 35.05
N LEU A 301 9.10 -13.30 35.09
CA LEU A 301 9.40 -12.34 36.16
C LEU A 301 8.93 -12.85 37.52
N ALA A 302 7.71 -13.35 37.61
CA ALA A 302 7.18 -13.94 38.86
C ALA A 302 8.00 -15.16 39.32
N GLU A 303 8.34 -16.04 38.37
CA GLU A 303 9.20 -17.22 38.66
C GLU A 303 10.58 -16.77 39.18
N ALA A 304 11.22 -15.80 38.55
CA ALA A 304 12.51 -15.26 38.96
C ALA A 304 12.45 -14.65 40.37
N VAL A 305 11.42 -13.86 40.65
CA VAL A 305 11.19 -13.25 41.96
C VAL A 305 11.00 -14.33 43.01
N ILE A 306 10.19 -15.36 42.76
CA ILE A 306 9.97 -16.49 43.69
C ILE A 306 11.29 -17.23 44.00
N ILE A 307 12.09 -17.52 42.97
CA ILE A 307 13.38 -18.18 43.13
C ILE A 307 14.32 -17.33 44.00
N VAL A 308 14.46 -16.03 43.71
CA VAL A 308 15.31 -15.14 44.51
C VAL A 308 14.83 -15.07 45.95
N LEU A 309 13.53 -15.01 46.18
CA LEU A 309 12.96 -15.01 47.55
C LEU A 309 13.26 -16.30 48.29
N LEU A 310 13.07 -17.45 47.66
CA LEU A 310 13.39 -18.76 48.29
C LEU A 310 14.87 -18.83 48.66
N VAL A 311 15.77 -18.51 47.75
CA VAL A 311 17.22 -18.51 48.02
C VAL A 311 17.57 -17.53 49.14
N SER A 312 16.99 -16.33 49.14
CA SER A 312 17.21 -15.32 50.19
C SER A 312 16.74 -15.79 51.58
N PHE A 313 15.57 -16.41 51.66
CA PHE A 313 15.06 -16.97 52.91
C PHE A 313 15.95 -18.07 53.46
N PHE A 314 16.43 -18.97 52.61
CA PHE A 314 17.30 -20.06 53.05
C PHE A 314 18.72 -19.61 53.40
N SER A 315 19.29 -18.64 52.65
CA SER A 315 20.67 -18.18 52.84
C SER A 315 20.82 -17.11 53.91
N LEU A 316 19.90 -16.15 54.00
CA LEU A 316 20.00 -14.96 54.85
C LEU A 316 19.08 -14.98 56.08
N GLY A 317 18.24 -15.99 56.16
CA GLY A 317 17.25 -16.14 57.24
C GLY A 317 15.99 -15.28 57.03
N PHE A 318 14.98 -15.51 57.88
CA PHE A 318 13.63 -14.97 57.66
C PHE A 318 13.55 -13.43 57.70
N ARG A 319 14.27 -12.77 58.61
CA ARG A 319 14.20 -11.29 58.77
C ARG A 319 14.79 -10.57 57.59
N THR A 320 15.96 -10.98 57.11
CA THR A 320 16.65 -10.37 55.97
C THR A 320 15.97 -10.76 54.63
N GLY A 321 15.50 -12.00 54.52
CA GLY A 321 14.71 -12.47 53.37
C GLY A 321 13.43 -11.68 53.19
N LEU A 322 12.76 -11.24 54.26
CA LEU A 322 11.56 -10.42 54.22
C LEU A 322 11.82 -9.00 53.67
N VAL A 323 12.99 -8.41 54.01
CA VAL A 323 13.41 -7.11 53.47
C VAL A 323 13.63 -7.22 51.94
N VAL A 324 14.30 -8.27 51.47
CA VAL A 324 14.50 -8.53 50.05
C VAL A 324 13.17 -8.77 49.34
N ALA A 325 12.25 -9.51 50.00
CA ALA A 325 10.91 -9.78 49.48
C ALA A 325 10.10 -8.52 49.17
N PHE A 326 10.24 -7.48 50.00
CA PHE A 326 9.57 -6.19 49.75
C PHE A 326 10.35 -5.27 48.85
N SER A 327 11.70 -5.32 48.83
CA SER A 327 12.51 -4.41 48.04
C SER A 327 12.37 -4.66 46.51
N ILE A 328 12.29 -5.94 46.09
CA ILE A 328 12.20 -6.29 44.65
C ILE A 328 10.90 -5.74 44.00
N PRO A 329 9.70 -6.06 44.55
CA PRO A 329 8.47 -5.47 44.00
C PRO A 329 8.43 -3.94 44.08
N LEU A 330 9.01 -3.33 45.13
CA LEU A 330 9.07 -1.89 45.28
C LEU A 330 9.93 -1.24 44.19
N VAL A 331 11.12 -1.80 43.91
CA VAL A 331 12.00 -1.30 42.82
C VAL A 331 11.32 -1.43 41.46
N LEU A 332 10.65 -2.56 41.18
CA LEU A 332 9.89 -2.76 39.98
C LEU A 332 8.74 -1.73 39.85
N ALA A 333 7.99 -1.51 40.94
CA ALA A 333 6.92 -0.52 40.95
C ALA A 333 7.46 0.90 40.69
N MET A 334 8.60 1.28 41.29
CA MET A 334 9.26 2.55 41.05
C MET A 334 9.78 2.67 39.61
N THR A 335 10.30 1.59 39.05
CA THR A 335 10.75 1.56 37.64
C THR A 335 9.57 1.80 36.69
N PHE A 336 8.47 1.08 36.88
CA PHE A 336 7.27 1.27 36.06
C PHE A 336 6.63 2.66 36.25
N ALA A 337 6.63 3.20 37.47
CA ALA A 337 6.18 4.57 37.72
C ALA A 337 7.07 5.59 37.02
N GLY A 338 8.39 5.39 37.05
CA GLY A 338 9.34 6.23 36.32
C GLY A 338 9.12 6.15 34.79
N MET A 339 8.96 4.96 34.26
CA MET A 339 8.65 4.78 32.83
C MET A 339 7.37 5.50 32.42
N SER A 340 6.31 5.40 33.25
CA SER A 340 5.05 6.13 33.01
C SER A 340 5.22 7.64 33.07
N LEU A 341 6.05 8.16 33.97
CA LEU A 341 6.27 9.58 34.18
C LEU A 341 7.10 10.21 33.03
N PHE A 342 8.01 9.43 32.45
CA PHE A 342 8.85 9.84 31.33
C PHE A 342 8.29 9.42 29.95
N ASP A 343 7.07 8.93 29.90
CA ASP A 343 6.40 8.44 28.67
C ASP A 343 7.22 7.40 27.90
N VAL A 344 7.94 6.56 28.63
CA VAL A 344 8.71 5.45 28.06
C VAL A 344 7.81 4.23 27.88
N GLY A 345 7.47 3.93 26.63
CA GLY A 345 6.62 2.77 26.30
C GLY A 345 7.26 1.43 26.64
N LEU A 346 6.43 0.50 27.07
CA LEU A 346 6.85 -0.88 27.35
C LEU A 346 6.97 -1.65 26.02
N HIS A 347 8.18 -2.03 25.63
CA HIS A 347 8.45 -2.75 24.38
C HIS A 347 9.15 -4.08 24.68
N LYS A 348 8.93 -5.08 23.80
CA LYS A 348 9.55 -6.39 23.93
C LYS A 348 11.09 -6.30 24.06
N ILE A 349 11.72 -5.34 23.40
CA ILE A 349 13.18 -5.12 23.45
C ILE A 349 13.62 -4.52 24.78
N SER A 350 12.80 -3.69 25.42
CA SER A 350 13.11 -3.07 26.72
C SER A 350 12.79 -3.98 27.90
N LEU A 351 12.14 -5.11 27.65
CA LEU A 351 11.78 -6.12 28.65
C LEU A 351 12.82 -7.26 28.75
N GLY A 352 13.82 -7.30 27.84
CA GLY A 352 14.85 -8.37 27.76
C GLY A 352 16.17 -8.01 28.42
#